data_6e4e4d877baf3d591d7b15f069f16328
#
_entry.id   6e4e4d877baf3d591d7b15f069f16328
#
_cell.length_a   1.000
_cell.length_b   1.000
_cell.length_c   1.000
_cell.angle_alpha   90.00
_cell.angle_beta   90.00
_cell.angle_gamma   90.00
#
_symmetry.space_group_name_H-M   'P 1'
#
loop_
_entity.id
_entity.type
_entity.pdbx_description
1 polymer ?
#
loop_
_entity_poly.entity_id
_entity_poly.type
_entity_poly.pdbx_seq_one_letter_code
_entity_poly.pdbx_strand_id
1 'polypeptide(L)'
;MILNVLFILVGIVLVLWGADRLTDGAVAVAEKLKMPQIVIGLTIVAMGTSMPEFCVSLVSALKGTTDLAVGNIVGSNIFNTLLIVGVSAWVAPMTILKSTVRKDIPFALFASVILLIMCLDGNISRLDAGILFVLFLVFMYVTLKGAKTKEDDTTAKTEPIEDKKKPMAAWLSIVWIIVGLACLIGGSNLFVEGATKVAEHIGVSEAVIGLTIVAGGTSLPELATSVVSARKGNSGIAIGNVLGSNVFNILAILGVTGVITPMHLQGITMLDLSMMVVSTLLVWLFSFTKYKIARWEGIVLTIVFIGYMVVLCY
;
A
#
# COMPACT_ATOMS: atom_id res chain seq x y z
N MET A 1 27.87 -10.89 10.77
CA MET A 1 26.66 -11.35 11.47
C MET A 1 26.11 -10.31 12.46
N ILE A 2 26.85 -9.87 13.48
CA ILE A 2 26.40 -8.88 14.48
C ILE A 2 25.91 -7.57 13.80
N LEU A 3 26.69 -7.03 12.85
CA LEU A 3 26.31 -5.81 12.12
C LEU A 3 24.99 -5.97 11.36
N ASN A 4 24.75 -7.13 10.74
CA ASN A 4 23.52 -7.39 9.98
C ASN A 4 22.29 -7.49 10.91
N VAL A 5 22.46 -8.10 12.09
CA VAL A 5 21.43 -8.11 13.13
C VAL A 5 21.16 -6.69 13.63
N LEU A 6 22.20 -5.86 13.79
CA LEU A 6 22.04 -4.45 14.16
C LEU A 6 21.26 -3.68 13.08
N PHE A 7 21.53 -3.93 11.79
CA PHE A 7 20.77 -3.33 10.68
C PHE A 7 19.28 -3.70 10.74
N ILE A 8 18.97 -4.97 11.03
CA ILE A 8 17.57 -5.42 11.22
C ILE A 8 16.92 -4.65 12.37
N LEU A 9 17.57 -4.60 13.54
CA LEU A 9 17.00 -3.94 14.72
C LEU A 9 16.82 -2.43 14.52
N VAL A 10 17.82 -1.74 13.98
CA VAL A 10 17.75 -0.31 13.65
C VAL A 10 16.70 -0.07 12.58
N GLY A 11 16.63 -0.92 11.55
CA GLY A 11 15.62 -0.88 10.50
C GLY A 11 14.21 -0.95 11.08
N ILE A 12 13.92 -1.91 11.94
CA ILE A 12 12.62 -2.06 12.61
C ILE A 12 12.27 -0.81 13.44
N VAL A 13 13.21 -0.30 14.23
CA VAL A 13 12.98 0.90 15.05
C VAL A 13 12.66 2.11 14.17
N LEU A 14 13.42 2.32 13.10
CA LEU A 14 13.20 3.43 12.16
C LEU A 14 11.84 3.30 11.44
N VAL A 15 11.48 2.09 10.99
CA VAL A 15 10.19 1.82 10.34
C VAL A 15 9.03 2.12 11.29
N LEU A 16 9.06 1.60 12.51
CA LEU A 16 7.98 1.81 13.49
C LEU A 16 7.88 3.27 13.92
N TRP A 17 9.00 3.92 14.19
CA TRP A 17 9.03 5.34 14.56
C TRP A 17 8.62 6.23 13.39
N GLY A 18 9.08 5.93 12.17
CA GLY A 18 8.70 6.64 10.96
C GLY A 18 7.20 6.54 10.67
N ALA A 19 6.61 5.35 10.83
CA ALA A 19 5.17 5.12 10.70
C ALA A 19 4.36 5.94 11.72
N ASP A 20 4.85 6.00 12.97
CA ASP A 20 4.23 6.79 14.03
C ASP A 20 4.20 8.28 13.69
N ARG A 21 5.35 8.84 13.25
CA ARG A 21 5.46 10.26 12.85
C ARG A 21 4.67 10.59 11.60
N LEU A 22 4.73 9.73 10.58
CA LEU A 22 3.94 9.88 9.36
C LEU A 22 2.45 9.92 9.67
N THR A 23 1.96 8.99 10.52
CA THR A 23 0.55 8.96 10.91
C THR A 23 0.14 10.24 11.63
N ASP A 24 0.93 10.71 12.60
CA ASP A 24 0.63 11.95 13.34
C ASP A 24 0.61 13.17 12.41
N GLY A 25 1.57 13.27 11.49
CA GLY A 25 1.62 14.32 10.48
C GLY A 25 0.41 14.27 9.52
N ALA A 26 0.05 13.08 9.05
CA ALA A 26 -1.09 12.87 8.15
C ALA A 26 -2.43 13.24 8.81
N VAL A 27 -2.64 12.84 10.08
CA VAL A 27 -3.83 13.24 10.86
C VAL A 27 -3.90 14.76 10.99
N ALA A 28 -2.80 15.39 11.39
CA ALA A 28 -2.78 16.84 11.57
C ALA A 28 -3.03 17.62 10.26
N VAL A 29 -2.54 17.11 9.11
CA VAL A 29 -2.86 17.67 7.79
C VAL A 29 -4.34 17.50 7.46
N ALA A 30 -4.91 16.30 7.71
CA ALA A 30 -6.33 16.04 7.47
C ALA A 30 -7.22 17.00 8.27
N GLU A 31 -6.95 17.17 9.56
CA GLU A 31 -7.68 18.08 10.45
C GLU A 31 -7.58 19.54 9.98
N LYS A 32 -6.35 19.98 9.61
CA LYS A 32 -6.12 21.35 9.17
C LYS A 32 -6.77 21.68 7.84
N LEU A 33 -6.76 20.74 6.90
CA LEU A 33 -7.41 20.89 5.60
C LEU A 33 -8.92 20.57 5.67
N LYS A 34 -9.42 20.19 6.84
CA LYS A 34 -10.80 19.71 7.05
C LYS A 34 -11.20 18.61 6.05
N MET A 35 -10.24 17.76 5.73
CA MET A 35 -10.42 16.65 4.79
C MET A 35 -10.60 15.34 5.56
N PRO A 36 -11.42 14.40 5.06
CA PRO A 36 -11.49 13.05 5.63
C PRO A 36 -10.10 12.40 5.64
N GLN A 37 -9.74 11.72 6.73
CA GLN A 37 -8.46 11.00 6.87
C GLN A 37 -8.18 10.03 5.72
N ILE A 38 -9.25 9.40 5.18
CA ILE A 38 -9.16 8.48 4.03
C ILE A 38 -8.54 9.15 2.80
N VAL A 39 -8.82 10.44 2.55
CA VAL A 39 -8.29 11.16 1.39
C VAL A 39 -6.78 11.36 1.52
N ILE A 40 -6.29 11.71 2.71
CA ILE A 40 -4.85 11.84 2.96
C ILE A 40 -4.17 10.47 2.86
N GLY A 41 -4.84 9.41 3.35
CA GLY A 41 -4.39 8.03 3.20
C GLY A 41 -4.27 7.61 1.73
N LEU A 42 -5.33 7.84 0.93
CA LEU A 42 -5.40 7.52 -0.52
C LEU A 42 -4.41 8.31 -1.38
N THR A 43 -3.87 9.42 -0.89
CA THR A 43 -3.03 10.34 -1.67
C THR A 43 -1.62 10.44 -1.08
N ILE A 44 -1.40 11.36 -0.15
CA ILE A 44 -0.06 11.71 0.36
C ILE A 44 0.64 10.50 0.98
N VAL A 45 -0.07 9.76 1.83
CA VAL A 45 0.52 8.61 2.54
C VAL A 45 0.82 7.49 1.55
N ALA A 46 -0.15 7.09 0.74
CA ALA A 46 0.00 6.01 -0.24
C ALA A 46 1.11 6.30 -1.25
N MET A 47 1.12 7.50 -1.84
CA MET A 47 2.16 7.89 -2.81
C MET A 47 3.55 7.90 -2.16
N GLY A 48 3.65 8.34 -0.90
CA GLY A 48 4.93 8.39 -0.19
C GLY A 48 5.48 7.03 0.17
N THR A 49 4.63 6.12 0.66
CA THR A 49 5.05 4.77 1.05
C THR A 49 5.34 3.89 -0.16
N SER A 50 4.65 4.08 -1.30
CA SER A 50 4.90 3.33 -2.55
C SER A 50 6.03 3.88 -3.42
N MET A 51 6.85 4.82 -2.92
CA MET A 51 8.04 5.27 -3.64
C MET A 51 9.08 4.16 -3.87
N PRO A 52 9.35 3.24 -2.94
CA PRO A 52 10.22 2.10 -3.20
C PRO A 52 9.74 1.25 -4.37
N GLU A 53 8.45 0.92 -4.43
CA GLU A 53 7.85 0.17 -5.53
C GLU A 53 8.02 0.90 -6.87
N PHE A 54 7.84 2.22 -6.88
CA PHE A 54 8.07 3.03 -8.09
C PHE A 54 9.51 2.93 -8.57
N CYS A 55 10.47 3.10 -7.66
CA CYS A 55 11.89 3.00 -7.99
C CYS A 55 12.26 1.60 -8.52
N VAL A 56 11.81 0.55 -7.84
CA VAL A 56 12.09 -0.83 -8.25
C VAL A 56 11.49 -1.12 -9.63
N SER A 57 10.21 -0.80 -9.85
CA SER A 57 9.53 -1.07 -11.11
C SER A 57 10.13 -0.28 -12.27
N LEU A 58 10.42 1.02 -12.07
CA LEU A 58 11.02 1.86 -13.11
C LEU A 58 12.43 1.36 -13.48
N VAL A 59 13.29 1.10 -12.48
CA VAL A 59 14.66 0.63 -12.73
C VAL A 59 14.64 -0.75 -13.41
N SER A 60 13.76 -1.65 -12.99
CA SER A 60 13.63 -2.98 -13.59
C SER A 60 13.19 -2.89 -15.05
N ALA A 61 12.21 -2.05 -15.37
CA ALA A 61 11.75 -1.85 -16.74
C ALA A 61 12.86 -1.24 -17.62
N LEU A 62 13.60 -0.24 -17.13
CA LEU A 62 14.73 0.38 -17.83
C LEU A 62 15.88 -0.62 -18.09
N LYS A 63 16.04 -1.62 -17.22
CA LYS A 63 17.01 -2.72 -17.40
C LYS A 63 16.50 -3.85 -18.29
N GLY A 64 15.26 -3.78 -18.79
CA GLY A 64 14.64 -4.81 -19.62
C GLY A 64 14.07 -6.01 -18.84
N THR A 65 14.06 -5.98 -17.50
CA THR A 65 13.45 -6.99 -16.63
C THR A 65 11.99 -6.63 -16.34
N THR A 66 11.15 -6.64 -17.38
CA THR A 66 9.78 -6.14 -17.34
C THR A 66 8.87 -7.00 -16.47
N ASP A 67 9.09 -8.31 -16.43
CA ASP A 67 8.39 -9.22 -15.51
C ASP A 67 8.59 -8.83 -14.04
N LEU A 68 9.83 -8.42 -13.67
CA LEU A 68 10.11 -7.96 -12.32
C LEU A 68 9.37 -6.64 -12.01
N ALA A 69 9.28 -5.74 -13.01
CA ALA A 69 8.56 -4.46 -12.83
C ALA A 69 7.06 -4.68 -12.58
N VAL A 70 6.40 -5.53 -13.38
CA VAL A 70 4.96 -5.81 -13.22
C VAL A 70 4.71 -6.73 -12.04
N GLY A 71 5.57 -7.74 -11.81
CA GLY A 71 5.48 -8.64 -10.67
C GLY A 71 5.59 -7.94 -9.33
N ASN A 72 6.48 -6.94 -9.22
CA ASN A 72 6.55 -6.08 -8.05
C ASN A 72 5.22 -5.39 -7.76
N ILE A 73 4.56 -4.85 -8.77
CA ILE A 73 3.26 -4.16 -8.60
C ILE A 73 2.12 -5.13 -8.27
N VAL A 74 2.01 -6.23 -9.00
CA VAL A 74 0.97 -7.25 -8.74
C VAL A 74 1.16 -7.86 -7.36
N GLY A 75 2.39 -8.24 -7.02
CA GLY A 75 2.75 -8.81 -5.71
C GLY A 75 2.49 -7.84 -4.56
N SER A 76 2.92 -6.57 -4.68
CA SER A 76 2.66 -5.54 -3.66
C SER A 76 1.16 -5.31 -3.47
N ASN A 77 0.35 -5.35 -4.53
CA ASN A 77 -1.10 -5.17 -4.41
C ASN A 77 -1.78 -6.35 -3.69
N ILE A 78 -1.36 -7.59 -3.98
CA ILE A 78 -1.82 -8.78 -3.24
C ILE A 78 -1.38 -8.69 -1.78
N PHE A 79 -0.12 -8.34 -1.53
CA PHE A 79 0.44 -8.16 -0.19
C PHE A 79 -0.33 -7.10 0.61
N ASN A 80 -0.55 -5.94 0.00
CA ASN A 80 -1.30 -4.85 0.61
C ASN A 80 -2.72 -5.27 0.98
N THR A 81 -3.42 -5.92 0.07
CA THR A 81 -4.83 -6.25 0.22
C THR A 81 -5.05 -7.42 1.18
N LEU A 82 -4.23 -8.45 1.13
CA LEU A 82 -4.41 -9.64 1.97
C LEU A 82 -3.64 -9.55 3.28
N LEU A 83 -2.35 -9.25 3.23
CA LEU A 83 -1.52 -9.27 4.43
C LEU A 83 -1.65 -7.97 5.22
N ILE A 84 -1.50 -6.81 4.59
CA ILE A 84 -1.51 -5.53 5.34
C ILE A 84 -2.90 -5.25 5.91
N VAL A 85 -3.97 -5.37 5.11
CA VAL A 85 -5.34 -5.24 5.64
C VAL A 85 -5.61 -6.31 6.69
N GLY A 86 -5.19 -7.56 6.43
CA GLY A 86 -5.34 -8.68 7.34
C GLY A 86 -4.73 -8.44 8.71
N VAL A 87 -3.43 -8.14 8.75
CA VAL A 87 -2.67 -7.86 9.99
C VAL A 87 -3.19 -6.61 10.68
N SER A 88 -3.47 -5.53 9.94
CA SER A 88 -4.00 -4.29 10.51
C SER A 88 -5.35 -4.52 11.21
N ALA A 89 -6.26 -5.27 10.57
CA ALA A 89 -7.56 -5.60 11.15
C ALA A 89 -7.45 -6.57 12.34
N TRP A 90 -6.49 -7.47 12.34
CA TRP A 90 -6.20 -8.36 13.46
C TRP A 90 -5.72 -7.56 14.68
N VAL A 91 -4.79 -6.63 14.49
CA VAL A 91 -4.27 -5.74 15.55
C VAL A 91 -5.39 -4.84 16.08
N ALA A 92 -6.10 -4.14 15.19
CA ALA A 92 -7.22 -3.28 15.54
C ALA A 92 -8.30 -3.35 14.45
N PRO A 93 -9.55 -3.71 14.77
CA PRO A 93 -10.64 -3.70 13.80
C PRO A 93 -10.78 -2.32 13.15
N MET A 94 -10.83 -2.29 11.82
CA MET A 94 -10.83 -1.02 11.07
C MET A 94 -12.25 -0.67 10.63
N THR A 95 -12.74 0.49 11.05
CA THR A 95 -14.00 1.05 10.54
C THR A 95 -13.79 1.64 9.16
N ILE A 96 -14.74 1.40 8.26
CA ILE A 96 -14.69 1.86 6.87
C ILE A 96 -15.89 2.78 6.60
N LEU A 97 -15.63 3.95 6.02
CA LEU A 97 -16.69 4.87 5.65
C LEU A 97 -17.58 4.26 4.55
N LYS A 98 -18.88 4.47 4.64
CA LYS A 98 -19.83 4.01 3.63
C LYS A 98 -19.49 4.51 2.22
N SER A 99 -18.92 5.73 2.13
CA SER A 99 -18.42 6.27 0.87
C SER A 99 -17.25 5.46 0.30
N THR A 100 -16.34 4.99 1.15
CA THR A 100 -15.19 4.17 0.76
C THR A 100 -15.63 2.82 0.21
N VAL A 101 -16.58 2.16 0.90
CA VAL A 101 -17.17 0.89 0.42
C VAL A 101 -17.86 1.05 -0.94
N ARG A 102 -18.47 2.21 -1.21
CA ARG A 102 -19.24 2.45 -2.43
C ARG A 102 -18.45 3.09 -3.57
N LYS A 103 -17.29 3.69 -3.31
CA LYS A 103 -16.52 4.45 -4.30
C LYS A 103 -15.07 4.00 -4.37
N ASP A 104 -14.32 4.05 -3.25
CA ASP A 104 -12.88 3.89 -3.28
C ASP A 104 -12.47 2.43 -3.51
N ILE A 105 -13.11 1.47 -2.80
CA ILE A 105 -12.84 0.04 -3.00
C ILE A 105 -13.28 -0.43 -4.40
N PRO A 106 -14.51 -0.10 -4.89
CA PRO A 106 -14.89 -0.42 -6.27
C PRO A 106 -13.96 0.17 -7.33
N PHE A 107 -13.40 1.37 -7.08
CA PHE A 107 -12.43 1.95 -8.02
C PHE A 107 -11.10 1.19 -8.00
N ALA A 108 -10.60 0.78 -6.82
CA ALA A 108 -9.41 -0.06 -6.72
C ALA A 108 -9.63 -1.43 -7.41
N LEU A 109 -10.81 -2.03 -7.24
CA LEU A 109 -11.19 -3.26 -7.94
C LEU A 109 -11.24 -3.04 -9.46
N PHE A 110 -11.83 -1.94 -9.93
CA PHE A 110 -11.86 -1.56 -11.34
C PHE A 110 -10.43 -1.43 -11.91
N ALA A 111 -9.51 -0.77 -11.19
CA ALA A 111 -8.12 -0.67 -11.60
C ALA A 111 -7.43 -2.04 -11.72
N SER A 112 -7.70 -2.95 -10.77
CA SER A 112 -7.18 -4.32 -10.81
C SER A 112 -7.73 -5.13 -11.98
N VAL A 113 -9.04 -5.00 -12.28
CA VAL A 113 -9.69 -5.66 -13.43
C VAL A 113 -9.18 -5.11 -14.77
N ILE A 114 -9.00 -3.79 -14.89
CA ILE A 114 -8.42 -3.18 -16.11
C ILE A 114 -7.02 -3.72 -16.35
N LEU A 115 -6.16 -3.76 -15.33
CA LEU A 115 -4.81 -4.31 -15.48
C LEU A 115 -4.85 -5.78 -15.92
N LEU A 116 -5.71 -6.59 -15.29
CA LEU A 116 -5.88 -7.99 -15.70
C LEU A 116 -6.28 -8.09 -17.19
N ILE A 117 -7.24 -7.29 -17.65
CA ILE A 117 -7.69 -7.29 -19.06
C ILE A 117 -6.55 -6.85 -20.00
N MET A 118 -5.81 -5.81 -19.64
CA MET A 118 -4.68 -5.32 -20.45
C MET A 118 -3.54 -6.35 -20.53
N CYS A 119 -3.34 -7.17 -19.49
CA CYS A 119 -2.31 -8.21 -19.48
C CYS A 119 -2.73 -9.51 -20.20
N LEU A 120 -3.95 -9.63 -20.75
CA LEU A 120 -4.42 -10.88 -21.40
C LEU A 120 -3.62 -11.24 -22.67
N ASP A 121 -3.08 -10.27 -23.37
CA ASP A 121 -2.23 -10.47 -24.54
C ASP A 121 -0.73 -10.63 -24.21
N GLY A 122 -0.40 -10.66 -22.91
CA GLY A 122 0.97 -10.76 -22.42
C GLY A 122 1.80 -9.48 -22.56
N ASN A 123 1.16 -8.33 -22.82
CA ASN A 123 1.88 -7.09 -23.04
C ASN A 123 1.18 -5.91 -22.35
N ILE A 124 1.98 -4.96 -21.87
CA ILE A 124 1.49 -3.61 -21.55
C ILE A 124 2.13 -2.65 -22.54
N SER A 125 1.34 -2.23 -23.52
CA SER A 125 1.76 -1.28 -24.54
C SER A 125 1.87 0.15 -23.98
N ARG A 126 2.50 1.06 -24.73
CA ARG A 126 2.50 2.49 -24.36
C ARG A 126 1.09 3.08 -24.31
N LEU A 127 0.17 2.57 -25.12
CA LEU A 127 -1.23 3.02 -25.12
C LEU A 127 -1.93 2.59 -23.82
N ASP A 128 -1.78 1.32 -23.43
CA ASP A 128 -2.32 0.80 -22.18
C ASP A 128 -1.80 1.60 -20.98
N ALA A 129 -0.48 1.80 -20.93
CA ALA A 129 0.17 2.59 -19.90
C ALA A 129 -0.32 4.05 -19.89
N GLY A 130 -0.51 4.66 -21.05
CA GLY A 130 -1.09 5.99 -21.16
C GLY A 130 -2.52 6.06 -20.62
N ILE A 131 -3.35 5.06 -20.90
CA ILE A 131 -4.71 4.94 -20.36
C ILE A 131 -4.66 4.79 -18.84
N LEU A 132 -3.79 3.92 -18.29
CA LEU A 132 -3.62 3.78 -16.84
C LEU A 132 -3.25 5.11 -16.20
N PHE A 133 -2.28 5.84 -16.76
CA PHE A 133 -1.88 7.14 -16.21
C PHE A 133 -2.99 8.19 -16.28
N VAL A 134 -3.77 8.25 -17.36
CA VAL A 134 -4.93 9.14 -17.45
C VAL A 134 -5.97 8.78 -16.38
N LEU A 135 -6.25 7.49 -16.18
CA LEU A 135 -7.15 7.04 -15.11
C LEU A 135 -6.64 7.43 -13.72
N PHE A 136 -5.32 7.42 -13.50
CA PHE A 136 -4.73 7.94 -12.27
C PHE A 136 -5.04 9.42 -12.05
N LEU A 137 -4.86 10.25 -13.09
CA LEU A 137 -5.17 11.68 -13.00
C LEU A 137 -6.66 11.93 -12.72
N VAL A 138 -7.54 11.15 -13.35
CA VAL A 138 -8.99 11.19 -13.08
C VAL A 138 -9.28 10.80 -11.63
N PHE A 139 -8.67 9.72 -11.14
CA PHE A 139 -8.80 9.30 -9.73
C PHE A 139 -8.38 10.40 -8.76
N MET A 140 -7.21 11.00 -8.97
CA MET A 140 -6.71 12.08 -8.12
C MET A 140 -7.66 13.29 -8.14
N TYR A 141 -8.14 13.68 -9.33
CA TYR A 141 -9.08 14.79 -9.47
C TYR A 141 -10.40 14.53 -8.73
N VAL A 142 -11.00 13.34 -8.93
CA VAL A 142 -12.28 12.96 -8.28
C VAL A 142 -12.12 12.86 -6.77
N THR A 143 -11.03 12.27 -6.29
CA THR A 143 -10.73 12.10 -4.85
C THR A 143 -10.56 13.46 -4.17
N LEU A 144 -9.77 14.36 -4.75
CA LEU A 144 -9.52 15.69 -4.18
C LEU A 144 -10.74 16.61 -4.28
N LYS A 145 -11.49 16.56 -5.39
CA LYS A 145 -12.75 17.33 -5.55
C LYS A 145 -13.82 16.84 -4.57
N GLY A 146 -13.97 15.51 -4.43
CA GLY A 146 -14.93 14.92 -3.50
C GLY A 146 -14.64 15.22 -2.04
N ALA A 147 -13.37 15.49 -1.69
CA ALA A 147 -12.98 15.91 -0.36
C ALA A 147 -13.51 17.32 0.01
N LYS A 148 -13.49 18.23 -0.96
CA LYS A 148 -13.97 19.64 -0.77
C LYS A 148 -15.49 19.75 -0.67
N THR A 149 -16.23 18.87 -1.30
CA THR A 149 -17.72 18.94 -1.36
C THR A 149 -18.38 18.37 -0.09
N LYS A 150 -17.64 17.68 0.78
CA LYS A 150 -18.16 17.07 2.01
C LYS A 150 -18.17 18.00 3.23
N GLU A 151 -17.90 19.29 3.08
CA GLU A 151 -18.11 20.26 4.17
C GLU A 151 -19.57 20.34 4.60
N ASP A 152 -20.54 19.98 3.74
CA ASP A 152 -21.98 20.10 4.03
C ASP A 152 -22.64 18.84 4.64
N ASP A 153 -21.95 17.71 4.74
CA ASP A 153 -22.55 16.44 5.19
C ASP A 153 -21.81 15.84 6.42
N THR A 154 -21.30 16.71 7.29
CA THR A 154 -20.61 16.32 8.52
C THR A 154 -21.60 15.96 9.63
N THR A 155 -22.36 14.88 9.46
CA THR A 155 -23.05 14.18 10.55
C THR A 155 -22.55 12.73 10.73
N ALA A 156 -21.37 12.40 10.23
CA ALA A 156 -20.65 11.25 10.74
C ALA A 156 -19.96 11.71 12.04
N LYS A 157 -20.63 11.50 13.17
CA LYS A 157 -20.06 11.62 14.50
C LYS A 157 -18.74 10.83 14.54
N THR A 158 -17.64 11.53 14.37
CA THR A 158 -16.38 11.12 14.95
C THR A 158 -16.65 11.13 16.44
N GLU A 159 -16.68 9.97 17.10
CA GLU A 159 -16.69 9.94 18.56
C GLU A 159 -15.53 10.82 19.02
N PRO A 160 -15.75 11.75 19.95
CA PRO A 160 -14.68 12.59 20.44
C PRO A 160 -13.68 11.67 21.15
N ILE A 161 -12.52 11.45 20.55
CA ILE A 161 -11.36 10.94 21.30
C ILE A 161 -11.07 12.05 22.32
N GLU A 162 -11.39 11.80 23.56
CA GLU A 162 -11.06 12.64 24.71
C GLU A 162 -9.54 12.63 24.94
N ASP A 163 -8.82 13.30 24.06
CA ASP A 163 -7.51 13.87 24.36
C ASP A 163 -7.25 14.98 23.35
N LYS A 164 -7.69 16.20 23.70
CA LYS A 164 -7.38 17.42 22.94
C LYS A 164 -5.88 17.71 23.03
N LYS A 165 -5.06 16.95 22.31
CA LYS A 165 -3.69 17.38 22.01
C LYS A 165 -3.79 18.73 21.30
N LYS A 166 -2.96 19.69 21.72
CA LYS A 166 -2.89 21.00 21.05
C LYS A 166 -2.68 20.78 19.55
N PRO A 167 -3.42 21.52 18.67
CA PRO A 167 -3.31 21.34 17.23
C PRO A 167 -1.85 21.54 16.80
N MET A 168 -1.30 20.58 16.08
CA MET A 168 0.07 20.62 15.58
C MET A 168 0.21 21.77 14.57
N ALA A 169 1.34 22.51 14.64
CA ALA A 169 1.63 23.55 13.66
C ALA A 169 1.75 22.94 12.23
N ALA A 170 1.26 23.66 11.22
CA ALA A 170 1.23 23.13 9.84
C ALA A 170 2.59 22.71 9.31
N TRP A 171 3.61 23.54 9.55
CA TRP A 171 4.97 23.23 9.12
C TRP A 171 5.50 21.97 9.79
N LEU A 172 5.16 21.75 11.07
CA LEU A 172 5.57 20.56 11.83
C LEU A 172 4.89 19.30 11.30
N SER A 173 3.62 19.38 10.88
CA SER A 173 2.91 18.26 10.23
C SER A 173 3.60 17.83 8.94
N ILE A 174 4.05 18.80 8.12
CA ILE A 174 4.79 18.51 6.88
C ILE A 174 6.16 17.91 7.21
N VAL A 175 6.86 18.45 8.20
CA VAL A 175 8.15 17.90 8.65
C VAL A 175 7.98 16.46 9.11
N TRP A 176 6.94 16.15 9.91
CA TRP A 176 6.70 14.78 10.36
C TRP A 176 6.35 13.82 9.22
N ILE A 177 5.64 14.28 8.18
CA ILE A 177 5.41 13.46 6.98
C ILE A 177 6.75 13.16 6.28
N ILE A 178 7.58 14.18 6.02
CA ILE A 178 8.86 14.01 5.31
C ILE A 178 9.82 13.13 6.11
N VAL A 179 10.01 13.42 7.40
CA VAL A 179 10.90 12.65 8.28
C VAL A 179 10.37 11.23 8.46
N GLY A 180 9.05 11.07 8.63
CA GLY A 180 8.41 9.76 8.73
C GLY A 180 8.66 8.91 7.48
N LEU A 181 8.45 9.47 6.29
CA LEU A 181 8.73 8.79 5.02
C LEU A 181 10.22 8.45 4.87
N ALA A 182 11.13 9.38 5.18
CA ALA A 182 12.57 9.12 5.11
C ALA A 182 12.98 7.97 6.05
N CYS A 183 12.44 7.93 7.27
CA CYS A 183 12.70 6.85 8.22
C CYS A 183 12.08 5.51 7.79
N LEU A 184 10.88 5.53 7.20
CA LEU A 184 10.24 4.33 6.65
C LEU A 184 11.08 3.73 5.53
N ILE A 185 11.47 4.54 4.54
CA ILE A 185 12.26 4.09 3.38
C ILE A 185 13.66 3.66 3.82
N GLY A 186 14.36 4.49 4.60
CA GLY A 186 15.71 4.18 5.09
C GLY A 186 15.73 2.97 6.03
N GLY A 187 14.75 2.87 6.92
CA GLY A 187 14.60 1.74 7.84
C GLY A 187 14.26 0.43 7.12
N SER A 188 13.38 0.49 6.10
CA SER A 188 13.06 -0.66 5.26
C SER A 188 14.30 -1.16 4.50
N ASN A 189 15.09 -0.27 3.89
CA ASN A 189 16.32 -0.65 3.21
C ASN A 189 17.34 -1.31 4.15
N LEU A 190 17.53 -0.76 5.34
CA LEU A 190 18.41 -1.35 6.36
C LEU A 190 17.92 -2.74 6.80
N PHE A 191 16.60 -2.88 7.02
CA PHE A 191 15.99 -4.15 7.37
C PHE A 191 16.23 -5.20 6.29
N VAL A 192 15.94 -4.87 5.03
CA VAL A 192 16.12 -5.79 3.88
C VAL A 192 17.58 -6.17 3.73
N GLU A 193 18.51 -5.22 3.76
CA GLU A 193 19.94 -5.51 3.65
C GLU A 193 20.43 -6.44 4.78
N GLY A 194 20.05 -6.14 6.02
CA GLY A 194 20.42 -6.95 7.18
C GLY A 194 19.80 -8.34 7.12
N ALA A 195 18.52 -8.45 6.79
CA ALA A 195 17.78 -9.71 6.73
C ALA A 195 18.30 -10.61 5.59
N THR A 196 18.57 -10.03 4.41
CA THR A 196 19.16 -10.73 3.26
C THR A 196 20.51 -11.36 3.65
N LYS A 197 21.43 -10.57 4.20
CA LYS A 197 22.76 -11.06 4.59
C LYS A 197 22.70 -12.11 5.70
N VAL A 198 21.74 -12.03 6.61
CA VAL A 198 21.53 -13.08 7.62
C VAL A 198 20.99 -14.34 6.99
N ALA A 199 20.00 -14.24 6.09
CA ALA A 199 19.41 -15.37 5.39
C ALA A 199 20.43 -16.10 4.50
N GLU A 200 21.25 -15.37 3.76
CA GLU A 200 22.38 -15.92 2.99
C GLU A 200 23.36 -16.71 3.88
N HIS A 201 23.70 -16.14 5.05
CA HIS A 201 24.64 -16.78 5.99
C HIS A 201 24.13 -18.10 6.57
N ILE A 202 22.80 -18.26 6.73
CA ILE A 202 22.18 -19.51 7.19
C ILE A 202 21.80 -20.44 6.05
N GLY A 203 22.16 -20.12 4.81
CA GLY A 203 22.03 -21.01 3.64
C GLY A 203 20.66 -20.95 2.94
N VAL A 204 19.87 -19.90 3.16
CA VAL A 204 18.62 -19.67 2.42
C VAL A 204 18.97 -19.31 0.97
N SER A 205 18.29 -19.91 -0.01
CA SER A 205 18.55 -19.64 -1.43
C SER A 205 18.19 -18.20 -1.81
N GLU A 206 18.93 -17.63 -2.77
CA GLU A 206 18.69 -16.28 -3.30
C GLU A 206 17.26 -16.10 -3.83
N ALA A 207 16.69 -17.16 -4.43
CA ALA A 207 15.31 -17.13 -4.92
C ALA A 207 14.30 -16.94 -3.77
N VAL A 208 14.45 -17.67 -2.66
CA VAL A 208 13.58 -17.53 -1.49
C VAL A 208 13.77 -16.15 -0.84
N ILE A 209 14.99 -15.65 -0.73
CA ILE A 209 15.29 -14.31 -0.23
C ILE A 209 14.59 -13.25 -1.08
N GLY A 210 14.71 -13.35 -2.40
CA GLY A 210 14.08 -12.42 -3.35
C GLY A 210 12.55 -12.43 -3.25
N LEU A 211 11.95 -13.62 -3.22
CA LEU A 211 10.49 -13.78 -3.17
C LEU A 211 9.87 -13.39 -1.82
N THR A 212 10.64 -13.39 -0.74
CA THR A 212 10.11 -13.12 0.62
C THR A 212 10.64 -11.80 1.19
N ILE A 213 11.93 -11.75 1.50
CA ILE A 213 12.54 -10.63 2.21
C ILE A 213 12.58 -9.36 1.35
N VAL A 214 13.02 -9.49 0.10
CA VAL A 214 13.14 -8.34 -0.79
C VAL A 214 11.75 -7.88 -1.25
N ALA A 215 10.90 -8.79 -1.70
CA ALA A 215 9.55 -8.48 -2.14
C ALA A 215 8.67 -7.91 -1.01
N GLY A 216 8.73 -8.48 0.20
CA GLY A 216 8.03 -7.94 1.36
C GLY A 216 8.64 -6.64 1.88
N GLY A 217 9.92 -6.42 1.62
CA GLY A 217 10.67 -5.27 2.12
C GLY A 217 10.26 -3.94 1.51
N THR A 218 9.91 -3.90 0.24
CA THR A 218 9.40 -2.69 -0.41
C THR A 218 8.06 -2.25 0.19
N SER A 219 7.21 -3.20 0.58
CA SER A 219 5.90 -2.93 1.19
C SER A 219 5.93 -2.83 2.74
N LEU A 220 7.11 -2.84 3.37
CA LEU A 220 7.24 -2.59 4.82
C LEU A 220 6.75 -1.21 5.25
N PRO A 221 7.01 -0.12 4.50
CA PRO A 221 6.45 1.20 4.81
C PRO A 221 4.93 1.19 4.88
N GLU A 222 4.26 0.55 3.92
CA GLU A 222 2.80 0.40 3.88
C GLU A 222 2.30 -0.42 5.07
N LEU A 223 2.93 -1.55 5.36
CA LEU A 223 2.57 -2.42 6.48
C LEU A 223 2.67 -1.67 7.81
N ALA A 224 3.80 -1.06 8.07
CA ALA A 224 4.03 -0.33 9.33
C ALA A 224 3.06 0.84 9.48
N THR A 225 2.88 1.64 8.42
CA THR A 225 1.99 2.80 8.44
C THR A 225 0.55 2.38 8.67
N SER A 226 0.07 1.34 7.98
CA SER A 226 -1.31 0.86 8.12
C SER A 226 -1.57 0.24 9.50
N VAL A 227 -0.65 -0.58 10.01
CA VAL A 227 -0.77 -1.20 11.35
C VAL A 227 -0.72 -0.14 12.46
N VAL A 228 0.22 0.80 12.38
CA VAL A 228 0.34 1.89 13.38
C VAL A 228 -0.89 2.80 13.33
N SER A 229 -1.37 3.17 12.14
CA SER A 229 -2.57 3.98 11.98
C SER A 229 -3.82 3.28 12.53
N ALA A 230 -4.00 2.00 12.22
CA ALA A 230 -5.11 1.19 12.75
C ALA A 230 -5.05 1.11 14.28
N ARG A 231 -3.86 0.86 14.86
CA ARG A 231 -3.64 0.81 16.31
C ARG A 231 -3.96 2.14 17.00
N LYS A 232 -3.68 3.26 16.34
CA LYS A 232 -4.03 4.62 16.83
C LYS A 232 -5.50 4.98 16.62
N GLY A 233 -6.34 4.09 16.05
CA GLY A 233 -7.75 4.36 15.75
C GLY A 233 -7.96 5.17 14.47
N ASN A 234 -6.90 5.46 13.70
CA ASN A 234 -6.96 6.19 12.43
C ASN A 234 -7.26 5.26 11.25
N SER A 235 -8.39 4.52 11.33
CA SER A 235 -8.78 3.54 10.31
C SER A 235 -8.85 4.13 8.90
N GLY A 236 -9.22 5.41 8.77
CA GLY A 236 -9.27 6.11 7.48
C GLY A 236 -7.89 6.19 6.81
N ILE A 237 -6.82 6.49 7.58
CA ILE A 237 -5.46 6.51 7.04
C ILE A 237 -5.00 5.10 6.70
N ALA A 238 -5.27 4.11 7.58
CA ALA A 238 -4.85 2.72 7.37
C ALA A 238 -5.44 2.13 6.07
N ILE A 239 -6.75 2.21 5.89
CA ILE A 239 -7.44 1.74 4.69
C ILE A 239 -7.09 2.59 3.47
N GLY A 240 -7.00 3.93 3.65
CA GLY A 240 -6.63 4.84 2.58
C GLY A 240 -5.22 4.56 2.05
N ASN A 241 -4.27 4.28 2.92
CA ASN A 241 -2.91 3.90 2.53
C ASN A 241 -2.92 2.65 1.64
N VAL A 242 -3.57 1.56 2.07
CA VAL A 242 -3.63 0.31 1.27
C VAL A 242 -4.32 0.52 -0.08
N LEU A 243 -5.53 1.08 -0.09
CA LEU A 243 -6.28 1.28 -1.33
C LEU A 243 -5.58 2.28 -2.26
N GLY A 244 -5.03 3.34 -1.69
CA GLY A 244 -4.28 4.36 -2.43
C GLY A 244 -3.01 3.80 -3.04
N SER A 245 -2.22 3.01 -2.28
CA SER A 245 -1.03 2.33 -2.79
C SER A 245 -1.37 1.37 -3.92
N ASN A 246 -2.46 0.60 -3.81
CA ASN A 246 -2.88 -0.30 -4.90
C ASN A 246 -3.25 0.46 -6.17
N VAL A 247 -4.03 1.55 -6.05
CA VAL A 247 -4.39 2.39 -7.18
C VAL A 247 -3.16 3.09 -7.77
N PHE A 248 -2.28 3.63 -6.92
CA PHE A 248 -1.04 4.29 -7.34
C PHE A 248 -0.10 3.31 -8.06
N ASN A 249 0.06 2.12 -7.52
CA ASN A 249 0.87 1.06 -8.11
C ASN A 249 0.39 0.70 -9.52
N ILE A 250 -0.90 0.41 -9.69
CA ILE A 250 -1.47 0.01 -10.99
C ILE A 250 -1.48 1.20 -11.94
N LEU A 251 -2.07 2.32 -11.55
CA LEU A 251 -2.39 3.38 -12.49
C LEU A 251 -1.24 4.36 -12.70
N ALA A 252 -0.50 4.72 -11.65
CA ALA A 252 0.60 5.67 -11.78
C ALA A 252 1.92 4.97 -12.10
N ILE A 253 2.32 3.97 -11.32
CA ILE A 253 3.64 3.34 -11.50
C ILE A 253 3.70 2.60 -12.82
N LEU A 254 2.77 1.67 -13.10
CA LEU A 254 2.75 0.97 -14.40
C LEU A 254 2.43 1.93 -15.55
N GLY A 255 1.58 2.95 -15.30
CA GLY A 255 1.28 3.98 -16.29
C GLY A 255 2.55 4.74 -16.72
N VAL A 256 3.29 5.31 -15.78
CA VAL A 256 4.54 6.04 -16.09
C VAL A 256 5.60 5.10 -16.66
N THR A 257 5.81 3.96 -16.02
CA THR A 257 6.86 3.00 -16.42
C THR A 257 6.60 2.46 -17.81
N GLY A 258 5.35 2.07 -18.14
CA GLY A 258 5.00 1.49 -19.43
C GLY A 258 5.00 2.51 -20.58
N VAL A 259 4.72 3.80 -20.31
CA VAL A 259 4.91 4.87 -21.32
C VAL A 259 6.39 5.01 -21.69
N ILE A 260 7.28 4.92 -20.71
CA ILE A 260 8.73 5.01 -20.93
C ILE A 260 9.21 3.72 -21.64
N THR A 261 8.89 2.56 -21.10
CA THR A 261 9.33 1.25 -21.57
C THR A 261 8.14 0.30 -21.64
N PRO A 262 7.66 -0.07 -22.85
CA PRO A 262 6.63 -1.11 -23.01
C PRO A 262 7.07 -2.41 -22.35
N MET A 263 6.14 -3.11 -21.72
CA MET A 263 6.43 -4.28 -20.90
C MET A 263 5.89 -5.55 -21.53
N HIS A 264 6.74 -6.57 -21.68
CA HIS A 264 6.38 -7.90 -22.13
C HIS A 264 6.35 -8.84 -20.92
N LEU A 265 5.26 -9.58 -20.77
CA LEU A 265 5.00 -10.43 -19.62
C LEU A 265 5.19 -11.90 -20.02
N GLN A 266 6.12 -12.58 -19.37
CA GLN A 266 6.37 -14.01 -19.57
C GLN A 266 6.26 -14.79 -18.24
N GLY A 267 6.64 -14.15 -17.15
CA GLY A 267 6.66 -14.74 -15.81
C GLY A 267 5.41 -14.46 -14.96
N ILE A 268 4.60 -13.48 -15.35
CA ILE A 268 3.37 -13.15 -14.61
C ILE A 268 2.23 -14.05 -15.10
N THR A 269 1.66 -14.82 -14.19
CA THR A 269 0.63 -15.80 -14.53
C THR A 269 -0.79 -15.23 -14.39
N MET A 270 -1.75 -15.87 -15.04
CA MET A 270 -3.18 -15.55 -14.84
C MET A 270 -3.63 -15.79 -13.39
N LEU A 271 -2.93 -16.68 -12.66
CA LEU A 271 -3.18 -16.89 -11.23
C LEU A 271 -2.86 -15.61 -10.43
N ASP A 272 -1.71 -14.97 -10.69
CA ASP A 272 -1.27 -13.78 -9.97
C ASP A 272 -2.22 -12.60 -10.22
N LEU A 273 -2.55 -12.36 -11.49
CA LEU A 273 -3.50 -11.31 -11.89
C LEU A 273 -4.90 -11.55 -11.33
N SER A 274 -5.38 -12.79 -11.37
CA SER A 274 -6.68 -13.17 -10.80
C SER A 274 -6.66 -13.02 -9.27
N MET A 275 -5.57 -13.40 -8.62
CA MET A 275 -5.43 -13.28 -7.16
C MET A 275 -5.43 -11.82 -6.71
N MET A 276 -4.83 -10.92 -7.47
CA MET A 276 -4.89 -9.48 -7.22
C MET A 276 -6.34 -8.97 -7.27
N VAL A 277 -7.13 -9.39 -8.26
CA VAL A 277 -8.56 -9.03 -8.37
C VAL A 277 -9.38 -9.64 -7.23
N VAL A 278 -9.20 -10.95 -6.98
CA VAL A 278 -9.92 -11.69 -5.93
C VAL A 278 -9.61 -11.12 -4.55
N SER A 279 -8.36 -10.76 -4.27
CA SER A 279 -7.96 -10.17 -2.99
C SER A 279 -8.71 -8.86 -2.73
N THR A 280 -8.79 -7.98 -3.73
CA THR A 280 -9.52 -6.71 -3.63
C THR A 280 -11.02 -6.94 -3.48
N LEU A 281 -11.57 -7.93 -4.20
CA LEU A 281 -12.97 -8.33 -4.07
C LEU A 281 -13.30 -8.86 -2.67
N LEU A 282 -12.41 -9.66 -2.06
CA LEU A 282 -12.60 -10.17 -0.69
C LEU A 282 -12.65 -9.03 0.32
N VAL A 283 -11.73 -8.06 0.24
CA VAL A 283 -11.78 -6.87 1.11
C VAL A 283 -13.06 -6.08 0.89
N TRP A 284 -13.53 -5.95 -0.35
CA TRP A 284 -14.79 -5.29 -0.64
C TRP A 284 -15.98 -6.03 0.00
N LEU A 285 -16.06 -7.36 -0.14
CA LEU A 285 -17.10 -8.17 0.46
C LEU A 285 -17.10 -8.07 2.00
N PHE A 286 -15.94 -8.17 2.64
CA PHE A 286 -15.82 -8.03 4.09
C PHE A 286 -16.19 -6.61 4.57
N SER A 287 -15.94 -5.59 3.75
CA SER A 287 -16.27 -4.20 4.10
C SER A 287 -17.78 -3.94 4.25
N PHE A 288 -18.66 -4.79 3.72
CA PHE A 288 -20.11 -4.70 3.93
C PHE A 288 -20.53 -5.17 5.32
N THR A 289 -19.71 -5.96 6.01
CA THR A 289 -20.00 -6.48 7.35
C THR A 289 -19.90 -5.32 8.36
N LYS A 290 -21.01 -4.68 8.63
CA LYS A 290 -21.13 -3.54 9.57
C LYS A 290 -20.19 -2.37 9.26
N TYR A 291 -19.79 -2.20 8.01
CA TYR A 291 -18.82 -1.18 7.56
C TYR A 291 -17.50 -1.20 8.36
N LYS A 292 -17.01 -2.39 8.64
CA LYS A 292 -15.69 -2.57 9.26
C LYS A 292 -15.08 -3.88 8.82
N ILE A 293 -13.76 -3.98 8.87
CA ILE A 293 -13.06 -5.25 8.80
C ILE A 293 -12.77 -5.70 10.23
N ALA A 294 -13.38 -6.81 10.62
CA ALA A 294 -13.25 -7.38 11.94
C ALA A 294 -11.97 -8.21 12.06
N ARG A 295 -11.55 -8.54 13.28
CA ARG A 295 -10.33 -9.35 13.52
C ARG A 295 -10.34 -10.68 12.80
N TRP A 296 -11.48 -11.39 12.83
CA TRP A 296 -11.59 -12.69 12.18
C TRP A 296 -11.48 -12.60 10.66
N GLU A 297 -12.01 -11.54 10.04
CA GLU A 297 -11.88 -11.27 8.60
C GLU A 297 -10.40 -10.96 8.26
N GLY A 298 -9.71 -10.22 9.14
CA GLY A 298 -8.27 -10.00 9.03
C GLY A 298 -7.46 -11.29 9.09
N ILE A 299 -7.81 -12.23 9.98
CA ILE A 299 -7.17 -13.54 10.06
C ILE A 299 -7.41 -14.33 8.77
N VAL A 300 -8.64 -14.33 8.25
CA VAL A 300 -8.97 -15.02 6.98
C VAL A 300 -8.14 -14.45 5.82
N LEU A 301 -8.05 -13.13 5.68
CA LEU A 301 -7.22 -12.50 4.64
C LEU A 301 -5.74 -12.91 4.76
N THR A 302 -5.19 -12.95 5.97
CA THR A 302 -3.81 -13.38 6.21
C THR A 302 -3.61 -14.87 5.87
N ILE A 303 -4.57 -15.73 6.19
CA ILE A 303 -4.51 -17.17 5.83
C ILE A 303 -4.56 -17.34 4.32
N VAL A 304 -5.41 -16.59 3.61
CA VAL A 304 -5.49 -16.61 2.14
C VAL A 304 -4.15 -16.16 1.53
N PHE A 305 -3.50 -15.12 2.11
CA PHE A 305 -2.16 -14.71 1.68
C PHE A 305 -1.13 -15.83 1.84
N ILE A 306 -1.09 -16.47 3.00
CA ILE A 306 -0.16 -17.58 3.27
C ILE A 306 -0.40 -18.73 2.28
N GLY A 307 -1.68 -19.08 2.03
CA GLY A 307 -2.05 -20.10 1.05
C GLY A 307 -1.57 -19.75 -0.37
N TYR A 308 -1.74 -18.50 -0.79
CA TYR A 308 -1.22 -18.02 -2.08
C TYR A 308 0.32 -18.11 -2.15
N MET A 309 1.03 -17.69 -1.09
CA MET A 309 2.50 -17.80 -1.04
C MET A 309 2.98 -19.26 -1.11
N VAL A 310 2.27 -20.18 -0.48
CA VAL A 310 2.60 -21.62 -0.60
C VAL A 310 2.45 -22.08 -2.05
N VAL A 311 1.35 -21.73 -2.73
CA VAL A 311 1.14 -22.10 -4.15
C VAL A 311 2.18 -21.46 -5.08
N LEU A 312 2.65 -20.26 -4.76
CA LEU A 312 3.66 -19.54 -5.56
C LEU A 312 5.07 -20.18 -5.40
N CYS A 313 5.37 -20.79 -4.25
CA CYS A 313 6.68 -21.40 -3.96
C CYS A 313 6.78 -22.87 -4.40
N TYR A 314 5.67 -23.53 -4.77
CA TYR A 314 5.62 -24.90 -5.27
C TYR A 314 5.30 -24.98 -6.76
#